data_6bc8b3bb7cfeff4bcd481011f73a9c64
#
_entry.id   6bc8b3bb7cfeff4bcd481011f73a9c64
#
_cell.length_a   1.000
_cell.length_b   1.000
_cell.length_c   1.000
_cell.angle_alpha   90.00
_cell.angle_beta   90.00
_cell.angle_gamma   90.00
#
_symmetry.space_group_name_H-M   'P 1'
#
loop_
_entity.id
_entity.type
_entity.pdbx_description
1 polymer ?
#
loop_
_entity_poly.entity_id
_entity_poly.type
_entity_poly.pdbx_seq_one_letter_code
_entity_poly.pdbx_strand_id
1 'polypeptide(L)'
;MRLDVLTIFPEYLAALDVSLVGKAAQSGLLDVRLHDLREWTYDRHRTVDDTPYGGGAGMVMKPEPWGEALDAVAPPDGPTQPRLIVPTPAGRPFTQALAYELAEEPWLAFACGRYEGIDARVAAYAGERMRVDEVSIGDYVLNGGEVAVLVMVEAAARLLPGVIGNPESLAEESHSGDGLLEYPVYTKPVSWRGHDVPEILLSGNHGKIAEWRHEQSVSRTAERRPDLLAAWGDVLAGKGDADAVRILPATAGDAGEIHTLQLAAFLSEGRLYDDYSIPPLVETVDAAAERLQQGTVLKAVAGTRIVGSVQLTVDGSVAYIGRMIVAPDWQGRGLGNRLLKTAEKLAPAEVTTYELNTGGLSERNLAVYKKAGYRELRREAQTPKVDLVHLAKRRRRK
;
A
#
# COMPACT_ATOMS: atom_id res chain seq x y z
N MET A 1 -25.92 -13.32 -0.62
CA MET A 1 -24.66 -14.04 -0.28
C MET A 1 -24.90 -14.91 0.95
N ARG A 2 -24.48 -16.17 0.93
CA ARG A 2 -24.53 -17.06 2.11
C ARG A 2 -23.17 -17.04 2.83
N LEU A 3 -23.18 -16.96 4.15
CA LEU A 3 -22.01 -16.97 5.03
C LEU A 3 -22.18 -18.05 6.09
N ASP A 4 -21.35 -19.09 6.06
CA ASP A 4 -21.27 -20.09 7.12
C ASP A 4 -19.98 -19.85 7.94
N VAL A 5 -20.09 -19.74 9.25
CA VAL A 5 -18.94 -19.54 10.14
C VAL A 5 -18.87 -20.69 11.14
N LEU A 6 -17.81 -21.47 11.04
CA LEU A 6 -17.52 -22.58 11.96
C LEU A 6 -16.55 -22.09 13.04
N THR A 7 -16.96 -22.20 14.29
CA THR A 7 -16.19 -21.69 15.46
C THR A 7 -16.55 -22.47 16.71
N ILE A 8 -15.75 -22.37 17.75
CA ILE A 8 -16.12 -22.86 19.08
C ILE A 8 -16.73 -21.78 19.99
N PHE A 9 -16.91 -20.54 19.45
CA PHE A 9 -17.48 -19.39 20.15
C PHE A 9 -18.44 -18.61 19.23
N PRO A 10 -19.61 -19.19 18.86
CA PRO A 10 -20.60 -18.51 18.01
C PRO A 10 -21.01 -17.13 18.52
N GLU A 11 -21.10 -16.94 19.82
CA GLU A 11 -21.48 -15.69 20.49
C GLU A 11 -20.50 -14.55 20.23
N TYR A 12 -19.25 -14.85 19.83
CA TYR A 12 -18.26 -13.85 19.45
C TYR A 12 -18.69 -13.05 18.21
N LEU A 13 -19.54 -13.65 17.39
CA LEU A 13 -19.99 -13.12 16.11
C LEU A 13 -21.31 -12.35 16.19
N ALA A 14 -21.84 -12.10 17.40
CA ALA A 14 -23.06 -11.31 17.62
C ALA A 14 -22.98 -9.88 17.03
N ALA A 15 -21.76 -9.38 16.78
CA ALA A 15 -21.55 -8.10 16.08
C ALA A 15 -22.10 -8.10 14.63
N LEU A 16 -22.26 -9.26 14.00
CA LEU A 16 -22.84 -9.38 12.66
C LEU A 16 -24.35 -9.08 12.63
N ASP A 17 -25.02 -9.08 13.78
CA ASP A 17 -26.46 -8.79 13.88
C ASP A 17 -26.77 -7.29 13.97
N VAL A 18 -25.75 -6.44 14.04
CA VAL A 18 -25.95 -5.00 14.22
C VAL A 18 -25.47 -4.19 13.00
N SER A 19 -25.82 -2.88 12.97
CA SER A 19 -25.39 -1.95 11.95
C SER A 19 -25.85 -2.34 10.53
N LEU A 20 -25.00 -2.08 9.52
CA LEU A 20 -25.30 -2.35 8.10
C LEU A 20 -25.33 -3.85 7.79
N VAL A 21 -24.42 -4.62 8.38
CA VAL A 21 -24.36 -6.08 8.20
C VAL A 21 -25.65 -6.74 8.73
N GLY A 22 -26.08 -6.37 9.95
CA GLY A 22 -27.33 -6.90 10.51
C GLY A 22 -28.56 -6.49 9.69
N LYS A 23 -28.61 -5.25 9.14
CA LYS A 23 -29.68 -4.85 8.22
C LYS A 23 -29.66 -5.64 6.92
N ALA A 24 -28.47 -5.91 6.37
CA ALA A 24 -28.33 -6.74 5.16
C ALA A 24 -28.83 -8.17 5.41
N ALA A 25 -28.56 -8.74 6.60
CA ALA A 25 -29.08 -10.03 6.99
C ALA A 25 -30.62 -10.00 7.11
N GLN A 26 -31.19 -9.00 7.79
CA GLN A 26 -32.63 -8.85 7.93
C GLN A 26 -33.37 -8.64 6.61
N SER A 27 -32.73 -8.00 5.64
CA SER A 27 -33.29 -7.78 4.28
C SER A 27 -33.08 -8.96 3.33
N GLY A 28 -32.38 -10.02 3.76
CA GLY A 28 -32.10 -11.21 2.94
C GLY A 28 -30.97 -11.06 1.95
N LEU A 29 -30.20 -9.96 1.99
CA LEU A 29 -28.99 -9.79 1.18
C LEU A 29 -27.85 -10.70 1.68
N LEU A 30 -27.82 -10.96 3.01
CA LEU A 30 -26.91 -11.90 3.65
C LEU A 30 -27.73 -13.00 4.35
N ASP A 31 -27.23 -14.24 4.26
CA ASP A 31 -27.73 -15.40 5.01
C ASP A 31 -26.57 -15.89 5.90
N VAL A 32 -26.53 -15.40 7.15
CA VAL A 32 -25.44 -15.69 8.09
C VAL A 32 -25.83 -16.90 8.94
N ARG A 33 -24.99 -17.93 8.94
CA ARG A 33 -25.18 -19.17 9.69
C ARG A 33 -23.96 -19.44 10.55
N LEU A 34 -24.16 -19.51 11.84
CA LEU A 34 -23.12 -19.78 12.82
C LEU A 34 -23.19 -21.23 13.26
N HIS A 35 -22.06 -21.92 13.29
CA HIS A 35 -21.97 -23.34 13.61
C HIS A 35 -20.99 -23.51 14.79
N ASP A 36 -21.48 -24.06 15.89
CA ASP A 36 -20.60 -24.47 16.99
C ASP A 36 -19.91 -25.79 16.64
N LEU A 37 -18.60 -25.73 16.40
CA LEU A 37 -17.78 -26.89 16.05
C LEU A 37 -17.92 -28.06 17.05
N ARG A 38 -18.30 -27.76 18.29
CA ARG A 38 -18.54 -28.77 19.34
C ARG A 38 -19.76 -29.64 19.08
N GLU A 39 -20.61 -29.31 18.12
CA GLU A 39 -21.74 -30.17 17.72
C GLU A 39 -21.26 -31.44 16.99
N TRP A 40 -20.06 -31.43 16.47
CA TRP A 40 -19.41 -32.58 15.81
C TRP A 40 -18.35 -33.25 16.70
N THR A 41 -18.59 -33.26 18.02
CA THR A 41 -17.78 -33.96 19.01
C THR A 41 -18.67 -34.90 19.82
N TYR A 42 -18.19 -36.13 20.05
CA TYR A 42 -19.05 -37.20 20.65
C TYR A 42 -18.55 -37.63 22.02
N ASP A 43 -17.42 -37.10 22.48
CA ASP A 43 -16.92 -37.34 23.83
C ASP A 43 -17.65 -36.49 24.86
N ARG A 44 -17.61 -36.92 26.13
CA ARG A 44 -18.28 -36.23 27.24
C ARG A 44 -17.87 -34.76 27.41
N HIS A 45 -16.64 -34.44 27.06
CA HIS A 45 -16.07 -33.10 27.24
C HIS A 45 -16.19 -32.23 26.00
N ARG A 46 -16.73 -32.76 24.90
CA ARG A 46 -16.86 -32.05 23.61
C ARG A 46 -15.52 -31.47 23.14
N THR A 47 -14.47 -32.35 23.16
CA THR A 47 -13.07 -31.98 22.94
C THR A 47 -12.79 -31.72 21.47
N VAL A 48 -12.28 -30.54 21.16
CA VAL A 48 -11.98 -30.07 19.79
C VAL A 48 -10.50 -29.95 19.50
N ASP A 49 -9.63 -30.20 20.47
CA ASP A 49 -8.18 -29.97 20.41
C ASP A 49 -7.41 -31.14 21.04
N ASP A 50 -6.12 -31.28 20.70
CA ASP A 50 -5.20 -32.27 21.26
C ASP A 50 -3.76 -31.75 21.16
N THR A 51 -2.82 -32.45 21.78
CA THR A 51 -1.39 -32.14 21.75
C THR A 51 -0.82 -32.26 20.33
N PRO A 52 0.09 -31.32 19.91
CA PRO A 52 0.68 -31.40 18.57
C PRO A 52 1.63 -32.58 18.40
N TYR A 53 1.60 -33.22 17.24
CA TYR A 53 2.64 -34.16 16.85
C TYR A 53 3.99 -33.44 16.74
N GLY A 54 5.05 -34.10 17.17
CA GLY A 54 6.39 -33.51 17.23
C GLY A 54 6.69 -32.76 18.53
N GLY A 55 5.69 -32.65 19.42
CA GLY A 55 5.81 -31.93 20.69
C GLY A 55 5.72 -30.41 20.51
N GLY A 56 5.86 -29.68 21.60
CA GLY A 56 5.75 -28.21 21.64
C GLY A 56 4.74 -27.77 22.69
N ALA A 57 4.66 -26.48 22.91
CA ALA A 57 3.66 -25.86 23.77
C ALA A 57 2.35 -25.67 23.01
N GLY A 58 1.23 -25.68 23.74
CA GLY A 58 -0.09 -25.40 23.19
C GLY A 58 -0.82 -26.66 22.71
N MET A 59 -1.96 -26.44 22.07
CA MET A 59 -2.88 -27.45 21.55
C MET A 59 -3.20 -27.14 20.09
N VAL A 60 -3.57 -28.17 19.32
CA VAL A 60 -4.00 -28.01 17.91
C VAL A 60 -5.42 -28.51 17.77
N MET A 61 -6.26 -27.81 17.02
CA MET A 61 -7.62 -28.25 16.77
C MET A 61 -7.62 -29.49 15.90
N LYS A 62 -8.36 -30.49 16.37
CA LYS A 62 -8.43 -31.85 15.79
C LYS A 62 -9.11 -31.84 14.43
N PRO A 63 -8.65 -32.68 13.46
CA PRO A 63 -9.24 -32.71 12.13
C PRO A 63 -10.64 -33.36 12.07
N GLU A 64 -10.98 -34.28 12.97
CA GLU A 64 -12.24 -35.02 12.91
C GLU A 64 -13.48 -34.09 13.04
N PRO A 65 -13.59 -33.22 14.08
CA PRO A 65 -14.72 -32.30 14.19
C PRO A 65 -14.83 -31.36 12.97
N TRP A 66 -13.68 -30.90 12.46
CA TRP A 66 -13.64 -30.02 11.28
C TRP A 66 -14.12 -30.72 10.00
N GLY A 67 -13.68 -31.96 9.76
CA GLY A 67 -14.10 -32.75 8.60
C GLY A 67 -15.60 -32.96 8.59
N GLU A 68 -16.17 -33.44 9.73
CA GLU A 68 -17.61 -33.67 9.86
C GLU A 68 -18.43 -32.38 9.75
N ALA A 69 -17.96 -31.27 10.35
CA ALA A 69 -18.62 -29.98 10.26
C ALA A 69 -18.65 -29.45 8.81
N LEU A 70 -17.51 -29.55 8.10
CA LEU A 70 -17.41 -29.14 6.70
C LEU A 70 -18.30 -30.00 5.79
N ASP A 71 -18.40 -31.31 6.06
CA ASP A 71 -19.26 -32.22 5.28
C ASP A 71 -20.75 -31.94 5.54
N ALA A 72 -21.10 -31.57 6.77
CA ALA A 72 -22.48 -31.21 7.13
C ALA A 72 -22.91 -29.87 6.53
N VAL A 73 -22.02 -28.86 6.55
CA VAL A 73 -22.29 -27.51 6.04
C VAL A 73 -22.25 -27.48 4.51
N ALA A 74 -21.30 -28.19 3.91
CA ALA A 74 -21.06 -28.26 2.48
C ALA A 74 -20.88 -29.73 2.07
N PRO A 75 -21.97 -30.48 1.86
CA PRO A 75 -21.89 -31.89 1.50
C PRO A 75 -21.02 -32.13 0.26
N PRO A 76 -20.17 -33.19 0.26
CA PRO A 76 -19.25 -33.47 -0.86
C PRO A 76 -19.97 -33.60 -2.19
N ASP A 77 -21.16 -34.20 -2.21
CA ASP A 77 -21.98 -34.41 -3.42
C ASP A 77 -22.91 -33.22 -3.71
N GLY A 78 -22.78 -32.12 -2.95
CA GLY A 78 -23.61 -30.92 -3.13
C GLY A 78 -23.34 -30.23 -4.49
N PRO A 79 -24.38 -29.60 -5.10
CA PRO A 79 -24.30 -29.00 -6.41
C PRO A 79 -23.38 -27.77 -6.46
N THR A 80 -23.13 -27.14 -5.31
CA THR A 80 -22.26 -25.98 -5.14
C THR A 80 -21.41 -26.15 -3.89
N GLN A 81 -20.20 -25.64 -3.93
CA GLN A 81 -19.29 -25.63 -2.80
C GLN A 81 -18.94 -24.19 -2.42
N PRO A 82 -18.74 -23.87 -1.14
CA PRO A 82 -18.30 -22.55 -0.71
C PRO A 82 -16.85 -22.31 -1.08
N ARG A 83 -16.46 -21.04 -1.07
CA ARG A 83 -15.06 -20.66 -0.91
C ARG A 83 -14.75 -20.65 0.58
N LEU A 84 -13.84 -21.53 1.02
CA LEU A 84 -13.44 -21.65 2.41
C LEU A 84 -12.31 -20.68 2.72
N ILE A 85 -12.51 -19.85 3.72
CA ILE A 85 -11.52 -18.92 4.24
C ILE A 85 -11.04 -19.42 5.61
N VAL A 86 -9.73 -19.58 5.75
CA VAL A 86 -9.09 -19.95 7.02
C VAL A 86 -8.29 -18.74 7.51
N PRO A 87 -8.78 -18.00 8.51
CA PRO A 87 -8.00 -16.91 9.10
C PRO A 87 -6.76 -17.45 9.82
N THR A 88 -5.58 -17.01 9.38
CA THR A 88 -4.30 -17.40 9.97
C THR A 88 -3.24 -16.32 9.78
N PRO A 89 -2.32 -16.10 10.74
CA PRO A 89 -1.22 -15.15 10.56
C PRO A 89 -0.28 -15.51 9.41
N ALA A 90 -0.21 -16.80 9.02
CA ALA A 90 0.61 -17.28 7.92
C ALA A 90 -0.04 -17.13 6.53
N GLY A 91 -1.30 -16.67 6.48
CA GLY A 91 -2.06 -16.53 5.25
C GLY A 91 -1.63 -15.34 4.38
N ARG A 92 -2.15 -15.29 3.16
CA ARG A 92 -1.98 -14.11 2.29
C ARG A 92 -2.66 -12.89 2.89
N PRO A 93 -2.11 -11.67 2.72
CA PRO A 93 -2.72 -10.46 3.28
C PRO A 93 -4.13 -10.21 2.76
N PHE A 94 -5.06 -9.90 3.66
CA PHE A 94 -6.37 -9.39 3.33
C PHE A 94 -6.26 -7.93 2.86
N THR A 95 -6.72 -7.66 1.65
CA THR A 95 -6.69 -6.33 1.03
C THR A 95 -8.07 -5.97 0.53
N GLN A 96 -8.30 -4.70 0.16
CA GLN A 96 -9.55 -4.27 -0.47
C GLN A 96 -9.83 -5.05 -1.75
N ALA A 97 -8.80 -5.39 -2.54
CA ALA A 97 -8.97 -6.23 -3.74
C ALA A 97 -9.52 -7.62 -3.40
N LEU A 98 -9.03 -8.24 -2.30
CA LEU A 98 -9.58 -9.51 -1.83
C LEU A 98 -11.01 -9.35 -1.30
N ALA A 99 -11.33 -8.22 -0.66
CA ALA A 99 -12.71 -7.95 -0.24
C ALA A 99 -13.68 -7.90 -1.44
N TYR A 100 -13.28 -7.29 -2.56
CA TYR A 100 -14.05 -7.33 -3.82
C TYR A 100 -14.21 -8.75 -4.34
N GLU A 101 -13.12 -9.55 -4.38
CA GLU A 101 -13.21 -10.96 -4.79
C GLU A 101 -14.21 -11.75 -3.92
N LEU A 102 -14.18 -11.55 -2.60
CA LEU A 102 -15.08 -12.24 -1.67
C LEU A 102 -16.54 -11.76 -1.82
N ALA A 103 -16.75 -10.49 -2.15
CA ALA A 103 -18.08 -9.94 -2.38
C ALA A 103 -18.78 -10.51 -3.64
N GLU A 104 -18.02 -11.03 -4.62
CA GLU A 104 -18.52 -11.67 -5.80
C GLU A 104 -18.94 -13.13 -5.57
N GLU A 105 -18.51 -13.75 -4.47
CA GLU A 105 -18.82 -15.14 -4.17
C GLU A 105 -20.27 -15.30 -3.65
N PRO A 106 -21.02 -16.23 -4.19
CA PRO A 106 -22.38 -16.48 -3.71
C PRO A 106 -22.40 -17.12 -2.31
N TRP A 107 -21.32 -17.81 -1.96
CA TRP A 107 -21.23 -18.58 -0.71
C TRP A 107 -19.79 -18.61 -0.17
N LEU A 108 -19.60 -18.08 1.03
CA LEU A 108 -18.37 -18.13 1.79
C LEU A 108 -18.54 -19.01 3.02
N ALA A 109 -17.53 -19.80 3.34
CA ALA A 109 -17.40 -20.49 4.62
C ALA A 109 -16.13 -20.01 5.32
N PHE A 110 -16.17 -19.85 6.64
CA PHE A 110 -15.05 -19.44 7.46
C PHE A 110 -14.74 -20.49 8.51
N ALA A 111 -13.47 -20.90 8.63
CA ALA A 111 -12.99 -21.82 9.65
C ALA A 111 -12.18 -21.05 10.70
N CYS A 112 -12.79 -20.72 11.85
CA CYS A 112 -12.16 -19.96 12.92
C CYS A 112 -11.25 -20.85 13.77
N GLY A 113 -9.95 -20.85 13.49
CA GLY A 113 -8.95 -21.54 14.30
C GLY A 113 -8.79 -20.90 15.69
N ARG A 114 -8.44 -21.72 16.67
CA ARG A 114 -8.05 -21.36 18.04
C ARG A 114 -6.80 -22.12 18.43
N TYR A 115 -6.24 -21.81 19.59
CA TYR A 115 -5.00 -22.42 20.11
C TYR A 115 -3.84 -22.16 19.13
N GLU A 116 -3.05 -23.19 18.79
CA GLU A 116 -1.93 -23.12 17.82
C GLU A 116 -2.41 -23.27 16.35
N GLY A 117 -3.73 -23.32 16.13
CA GLY A 117 -4.34 -23.41 14.80
C GLY A 117 -5.12 -24.69 14.58
N ILE A 118 -5.52 -24.88 13.33
CA ILE A 118 -6.28 -26.05 12.85
C ILE A 118 -5.29 -27.06 12.27
N ASP A 119 -5.50 -28.34 12.47
CA ASP A 119 -4.71 -29.40 11.83
C ASP A 119 -4.64 -29.19 10.31
N ALA A 120 -3.43 -29.17 9.76
CA ALA A 120 -3.20 -28.82 8.35
C ALA A 120 -3.94 -29.75 7.36
N ARG A 121 -4.29 -30.97 7.77
CA ARG A 121 -5.05 -31.91 6.95
C ARG A 121 -6.46 -31.42 6.65
N VAL A 122 -7.03 -30.54 7.47
CA VAL A 122 -8.36 -29.97 7.25
C VAL A 122 -8.39 -29.11 5.97
N ALA A 123 -7.40 -28.22 5.82
CA ALA A 123 -7.29 -27.40 4.60
C ALA A 123 -7.01 -28.25 3.34
N ALA A 124 -6.17 -29.29 3.48
CA ALA A 124 -5.88 -30.22 2.39
C ALA A 124 -7.15 -30.99 1.97
N TYR A 125 -7.89 -31.56 2.92
CA TYR A 125 -9.15 -32.26 2.68
C TYR A 125 -10.21 -31.35 2.01
N ALA A 126 -10.41 -30.16 2.55
CA ALA A 126 -11.32 -29.20 1.96
C ALA A 126 -10.92 -28.82 0.52
N GLY A 127 -9.60 -28.68 0.28
CA GLY A 127 -9.05 -28.32 -1.02
C GLY A 127 -9.27 -29.34 -2.15
N GLU A 128 -9.66 -30.58 -1.83
CA GLU A 128 -10.03 -31.60 -2.82
C GLU A 128 -11.34 -31.28 -3.56
N ARG A 129 -12.20 -30.41 -2.98
CA ARG A 129 -13.56 -30.17 -3.48
C ARG A 129 -13.97 -28.69 -3.49
N MET A 130 -13.30 -27.81 -2.75
CA MET A 130 -13.63 -26.39 -2.70
C MET A 130 -12.36 -25.53 -2.75
N ARG A 131 -12.49 -24.28 -3.15
CA ARG A 131 -11.40 -23.32 -3.06
C ARG A 131 -11.14 -22.98 -1.60
N VAL A 132 -9.87 -23.15 -1.15
CA VAL A 132 -9.42 -22.80 0.20
C VAL A 132 -8.43 -21.67 0.11
N ASP A 133 -8.67 -20.60 0.89
CA ASP A 133 -7.75 -19.48 1.05
C ASP A 133 -7.37 -19.32 2.53
N GLU A 134 -6.08 -19.40 2.81
CA GLU A 134 -5.52 -18.98 4.09
C GLU A 134 -5.27 -17.47 4.03
N VAL A 135 -5.83 -16.71 4.99
CA VAL A 135 -5.88 -15.24 4.94
C VAL A 135 -5.45 -14.63 6.26
N SER A 136 -4.52 -13.66 6.19
CA SER A 136 -4.05 -12.85 7.31
C SER A 136 -4.66 -11.44 7.24
N ILE A 137 -5.14 -10.91 8.37
CA ILE A 137 -5.60 -9.51 8.45
C ILE A 137 -4.51 -8.53 8.89
N GLY A 138 -3.27 -8.97 9.04
CA GLY A 138 -2.12 -8.15 9.39
C GLY A 138 -1.03 -8.92 10.13
N ASP A 139 0.13 -8.27 10.31
CA ASP A 139 1.33 -8.86 10.90
C ASP A 139 1.26 -8.85 12.44
N TYR A 140 0.27 -9.52 12.98
CA TYR A 140 0.06 -9.73 14.42
C TYR A 140 -0.73 -11.01 14.66
N VAL A 141 -0.62 -11.56 15.89
CA VAL A 141 -1.30 -12.79 16.28
C VAL A 141 -2.50 -12.48 17.16
N LEU A 142 -3.65 -13.08 16.82
CA LEU A 142 -4.89 -13.04 17.61
C LEU A 142 -5.09 -14.37 18.35
N ASN A 143 -5.94 -14.34 19.39
CA ASN A 143 -6.31 -15.56 20.13
C ASN A 143 -7.19 -16.53 19.33
N GLY A 144 -7.76 -16.09 18.18
CA GLY A 144 -8.62 -16.91 17.33
C GLY A 144 -9.05 -16.17 16.07
N GLY A 145 -9.68 -16.90 15.15
CA GLY A 145 -10.09 -16.41 13.84
C GLY A 145 -11.33 -15.52 13.81
N GLU A 146 -12.13 -15.50 14.85
CA GLU A 146 -13.46 -14.84 14.85
C GLU A 146 -13.37 -13.34 14.58
N VAL A 147 -12.40 -12.64 15.20
CA VAL A 147 -12.17 -11.20 14.96
C VAL A 147 -11.78 -10.96 13.51
N ALA A 148 -10.95 -11.84 12.94
CA ALA A 148 -10.57 -11.73 11.53
C ALA A 148 -11.78 -11.94 10.60
N VAL A 149 -12.68 -12.87 10.93
CA VAL A 149 -13.94 -13.06 10.20
C VAL A 149 -14.80 -11.81 10.27
N LEU A 150 -14.96 -11.17 11.42
CA LEU A 150 -15.69 -9.91 11.54
C LEU A 150 -15.13 -8.84 10.61
N VAL A 151 -13.79 -8.66 10.57
CA VAL A 151 -13.12 -7.71 9.68
C VAL A 151 -13.38 -8.03 8.19
N MET A 152 -13.24 -9.30 7.81
CA MET A 152 -13.43 -9.72 6.41
C MET A 152 -14.88 -9.61 5.97
N VAL A 153 -15.83 -10.02 6.82
CA VAL A 153 -17.27 -9.92 6.52
C VAL A 153 -17.70 -8.46 6.43
N GLU A 154 -17.27 -7.59 7.36
CA GLU A 154 -17.60 -6.16 7.33
C GLU A 154 -17.09 -5.52 6.04
N ALA A 155 -15.86 -5.82 5.63
CA ALA A 155 -15.26 -5.29 4.41
C ALA A 155 -15.91 -5.81 3.12
N ALA A 156 -16.29 -7.09 3.07
CA ALA A 156 -16.91 -7.68 1.88
C ALA A 156 -18.41 -7.37 1.78
N ALA A 157 -19.15 -7.46 2.88
CA ALA A 157 -20.60 -7.28 2.88
C ALA A 157 -21.02 -5.86 2.45
N ARG A 158 -20.24 -4.83 2.83
CA ARG A 158 -20.54 -3.45 2.44
C ARG A 158 -20.41 -3.20 0.93
N LEU A 159 -19.73 -4.09 0.19
CA LEU A 159 -19.57 -4.02 -1.26
C LEU A 159 -20.76 -4.62 -2.01
N LEU A 160 -21.63 -5.36 -1.34
CA LEU A 160 -22.83 -5.94 -1.94
C LEU A 160 -23.82 -4.86 -2.35
N PRO A 161 -24.42 -4.96 -3.54
CA PRO A 161 -25.44 -4.02 -3.98
C PRO A 161 -26.58 -3.91 -2.97
N GLY A 162 -26.92 -2.69 -2.54
CA GLY A 162 -28.02 -2.41 -1.61
C GLY A 162 -27.66 -2.44 -0.13
N VAL A 163 -26.43 -2.77 0.26
CA VAL A 163 -25.96 -2.68 1.67
C VAL A 163 -25.59 -1.24 2.02
N ILE A 164 -24.86 -0.53 1.16
CA ILE A 164 -24.58 0.88 1.31
C ILE A 164 -25.61 1.70 0.52
N GLY A 165 -26.14 2.75 1.14
CA GLY A 165 -27.21 3.56 0.55
C GLY A 165 -26.77 4.43 -0.64
N ASN A 166 -25.49 4.85 -0.68
CA ASN A 166 -24.90 5.57 -1.82
C ASN A 166 -23.66 4.82 -2.34
N PRO A 167 -23.76 4.14 -3.49
CA PRO A 167 -22.63 3.42 -4.08
C PRO A 167 -21.45 4.33 -4.49
N GLU A 168 -21.69 5.62 -4.76
CA GLU A 168 -20.64 6.57 -5.12
C GLU A 168 -19.64 6.79 -3.97
N SER A 169 -20.08 6.62 -2.73
CA SER A 169 -19.16 6.73 -1.57
C SER A 169 -18.05 5.68 -1.58
N LEU A 170 -18.28 4.51 -2.17
CA LEU A 170 -17.25 3.46 -2.30
C LEU A 170 -16.10 3.85 -3.25
N ALA A 171 -16.37 4.73 -4.21
CA ALA A 171 -15.38 5.13 -5.22
C ALA A 171 -14.32 6.10 -4.67
N GLU A 172 -14.66 6.90 -3.64
CA GLU A 172 -13.79 7.92 -3.06
C GLU A 172 -13.04 7.45 -1.79
N GLU A 173 -13.22 6.19 -1.37
CA GLU A 173 -12.62 5.64 -0.16
C GLU A 173 -11.15 5.23 -0.34
N SER A 174 -10.43 5.15 0.78
CA SER A 174 -9.06 4.62 0.81
C SER A 174 -8.99 3.23 0.18
N HIS A 175 -7.93 2.96 -0.59
CA HIS A 175 -7.69 1.70 -1.29
C HIS A 175 -8.68 1.36 -2.41
N SER A 176 -9.62 2.24 -2.73
CA SER A 176 -10.53 2.14 -3.89
C SER A 176 -9.97 2.87 -5.10
N GLY A 177 -10.50 2.64 -6.29
CA GLY A 177 -10.11 3.33 -7.53
C GLY A 177 -8.60 3.32 -7.76
N ASP A 178 -7.96 4.46 -7.54
CA ASP A 178 -6.52 4.65 -7.75
C ASP A 178 -5.63 4.01 -6.65
N GLY A 179 -6.20 3.37 -5.62
CA GLY A 179 -5.46 2.74 -4.52
C GLY A 179 -4.84 3.73 -3.53
N LEU A 180 -5.14 5.01 -3.64
CA LEU A 180 -4.68 6.05 -2.71
C LEU A 180 -5.44 6.00 -1.38
N LEU A 181 -4.88 6.64 -0.35
CA LEU A 181 -5.63 7.00 0.84
C LEU A 181 -6.57 8.15 0.53
N GLU A 182 -7.74 8.17 1.17
CA GLU A 182 -8.70 9.25 1.01
C GLU A 182 -8.16 10.59 1.56
N TYR A 183 -8.68 11.68 1.01
CA TYR A 183 -8.43 13.04 1.47
C TYR A 183 -9.10 13.32 2.83
N PRO A 184 -8.68 14.38 3.58
CA PRO A 184 -9.32 14.75 4.82
C PRO A 184 -10.73 15.27 4.58
N VAL A 185 -11.69 14.75 5.34
CA VAL A 185 -13.10 15.15 5.28
C VAL A 185 -13.44 16.15 6.39
N TYR A 186 -14.33 17.08 6.08
CA TYR A 186 -14.78 18.14 6.96
C TYR A 186 -16.29 18.23 6.99
N THR A 187 -16.86 18.61 8.15
CA THR A 187 -18.27 18.90 8.33
C THR A 187 -18.47 20.18 9.15
N LYS A 188 -19.69 20.55 9.41
CA LYS A 188 -20.06 21.72 10.26
C LYS A 188 -19.63 21.53 11.72
N PRO A 189 -19.23 22.60 12.40
CA PRO A 189 -19.18 24.02 11.94
C PRO A 189 -17.95 24.33 11.09
N VAL A 190 -17.95 25.50 10.40
CA VAL A 190 -16.82 25.95 9.54
C VAL A 190 -15.54 26.18 10.34
N SER A 191 -15.67 26.65 11.58
CA SER A 191 -14.56 26.82 12.52
C SER A 191 -14.84 26.06 13.80
N TRP A 192 -13.86 25.26 14.26
CA TRP A 192 -13.95 24.52 15.51
C TRP A 192 -12.63 24.59 16.29
N ARG A 193 -12.66 25.21 17.46
CA ARG A 193 -11.52 25.38 18.36
C ARG A 193 -10.26 25.97 17.69
N GLY A 194 -10.46 26.95 16.79
CA GLY A 194 -9.36 27.59 16.06
C GLY A 194 -8.86 26.83 14.83
N HIS A 195 -9.51 25.72 14.46
CA HIS A 195 -9.26 24.98 13.22
C HIS A 195 -10.39 25.23 12.24
N ASP A 196 -10.04 25.76 11.07
CA ASP A 196 -11.00 26.13 10.05
C ASP A 196 -11.08 25.08 8.93
N VAL A 197 -12.26 24.97 8.31
CA VAL A 197 -12.42 24.21 7.07
C VAL A 197 -11.66 24.95 5.97
N PRO A 198 -10.85 24.25 5.13
CA PRO A 198 -10.17 24.88 4.00
C PRO A 198 -11.12 25.66 3.11
N GLU A 199 -10.78 26.93 2.80
CA GLU A 199 -11.63 27.84 2.03
C GLU A 199 -12.06 27.27 0.67
N ILE A 200 -11.21 26.46 0.04
CA ILE A 200 -11.50 25.82 -1.25
C ILE A 200 -12.76 24.95 -1.18
N LEU A 201 -12.99 24.27 -0.04
CA LEU A 201 -14.16 23.41 0.16
C LEU A 201 -15.46 24.21 0.32
N LEU A 202 -15.36 25.50 0.65
CA LEU A 202 -16.49 26.41 0.78
C LEU A 202 -16.78 27.18 -0.52
N SER A 203 -15.93 27.05 -1.53
CA SER A 203 -15.97 27.85 -2.77
C SER A 203 -17.11 27.49 -3.73
N GLY A 204 -17.72 26.30 -3.60
CA GLY A 204 -18.67 25.76 -4.58
C GLY A 204 -18.08 25.38 -5.93
N ASN A 205 -16.77 25.55 -6.13
CA ASN A 205 -16.09 25.17 -7.39
C ASN A 205 -15.71 23.69 -7.38
N HIS A 206 -16.61 22.84 -7.88
CA HIS A 206 -16.44 21.38 -7.86
C HIS A 206 -15.14 20.91 -8.54
N GLY A 207 -14.70 21.55 -9.61
CA GLY A 207 -13.46 21.19 -10.29
C GLY A 207 -12.21 21.42 -9.42
N LYS A 208 -12.13 22.60 -8.79
CA LYS A 208 -11.03 22.91 -7.86
C LYS A 208 -11.08 22.09 -6.58
N ILE A 209 -12.28 21.77 -6.10
CA ILE A 209 -12.47 20.90 -4.94
C ILE A 209 -11.95 19.48 -5.26
N ALA A 210 -12.30 18.93 -6.42
CA ALA A 210 -11.81 17.62 -6.85
C ALA A 210 -10.26 17.59 -7.01
N GLU A 211 -9.68 18.66 -7.59
CA GLU A 211 -8.22 18.80 -7.71
C GLU A 211 -7.55 18.83 -6.32
N TRP A 212 -8.07 19.63 -5.39
CA TRP A 212 -7.58 19.72 -4.02
C TRP A 212 -7.68 18.37 -3.28
N ARG A 213 -8.84 17.68 -3.39
CA ARG A 213 -9.04 16.35 -2.80
C ARG A 213 -8.01 15.35 -3.30
N HIS A 214 -7.78 15.31 -4.61
CA HIS A 214 -6.77 14.44 -5.21
C HIS A 214 -5.34 14.77 -4.72
N GLU A 215 -4.98 16.07 -4.65
CA GLU A 215 -3.68 16.50 -4.09
C GLU A 215 -3.51 16.07 -2.64
N GLN A 216 -4.57 16.18 -1.81
CA GLN A 216 -4.54 15.72 -0.42
C GLN A 216 -4.40 14.20 -0.32
N SER A 217 -5.08 13.43 -1.17
CA SER A 217 -4.96 11.97 -1.22
C SER A 217 -3.53 11.54 -1.56
N VAL A 218 -2.92 12.16 -2.58
CA VAL A 218 -1.53 11.87 -2.98
C VAL A 218 -0.56 12.23 -1.85
N SER A 219 -0.68 13.43 -1.26
CA SER A 219 0.19 13.88 -0.16
C SER A 219 0.08 12.95 1.06
N ARG A 220 -1.13 12.61 1.45
CA ARG A 220 -1.42 11.73 2.58
C ARG A 220 -0.89 10.30 2.37
N THR A 221 -1.03 9.81 1.15
CA THR A 221 -0.50 8.48 0.78
C THR A 221 1.02 8.49 0.81
N ALA A 222 1.66 9.54 0.29
CA ALA A 222 3.12 9.70 0.34
C ALA A 222 3.67 9.72 1.77
N GLU A 223 2.94 10.39 2.68
CA GLU A 223 3.34 10.52 4.08
C GLU A 223 3.13 9.22 4.88
N ARG A 224 1.97 8.54 4.70
CA ARG A 224 1.53 7.48 5.61
C ARG A 224 1.68 6.08 5.04
N ARG A 225 1.53 5.93 3.73
CA ARG A 225 1.57 4.65 3.02
C ARG A 225 2.30 4.79 1.68
N PRO A 226 3.61 5.15 1.73
CA PRO A 226 4.42 5.30 0.53
C PRO A 226 4.49 4.02 -0.32
N ASP A 227 4.27 2.86 0.28
CA ASP A 227 4.15 1.56 -0.38
C ASP A 227 2.99 1.51 -1.40
N LEU A 228 1.87 2.20 -1.14
CA LEU A 228 0.74 2.26 -2.07
C LEU A 228 1.03 3.11 -3.31
N LEU A 229 1.92 4.08 -3.21
CA LEU A 229 2.39 4.82 -4.39
C LEU A 229 3.24 3.96 -5.32
N ALA A 230 3.74 2.82 -4.85
CA ALA A 230 4.43 1.85 -5.68
C ALA A 230 3.53 1.25 -6.77
N ALA A 231 2.26 1.00 -6.46
CA ALA A 231 1.24 0.58 -7.44
C ALA A 231 0.92 1.71 -8.45
N TRP A 232 1.05 2.97 -8.04
CA TRP A 232 0.89 4.15 -8.89
C TRP A 232 2.02 4.33 -9.91
N GLY A 233 3.21 3.78 -9.62
CA GLY A 233 4.31 3.73 -10.57
C GLY A 233 3.93 3.05 -11.89
N ASP A 234 3.07 2.03 -11.84
CA ASP A 234 2.57 1.33 -13.02
C ASP A 234 1.54 2.19 -13.82
N VAL A 235 0.77 3.03 -13.15
CA VAL A 235 -0.19 3.96 -13.79
C VAL A 235 0.55 5.12 -14.47
N LEU A 236 1.65 5.61 -13.86
CA LEU A 236 2.50 6.66 -14.45
C LEU A 236 3.42 6.14 -15.54
N ALA A 237 3.67 4.82 -15.60
CA ALA A 237 4.55 4.19 -16.58
C ALA A 237 3.87 3.85 -17.93
N GLY A 238 2.53 3.93 -18.01
CA GLY A 238 1.77 3.48 -19.20
C GLY A 238 1.71 1.95 -19.29
N LYS A 239 0.53 1.42 -19.51
CA LYS A 239 0.28 -0.03 -19.65
C LYS A 239 1.08 -0.61 -20.81
N GLY A 240 1.91 -1.62 -20.58
CA GLY A 240 2.15 -2.61 -21.61
C GLY A 240 3.57 -2.97 -22.02
N ASP A 241 4.64 -2.68 -21.22
CA ASP A 241 5.98 -3.14 -21.60
C ASP A 241 6.69 -3.83 -20.41
N ALA A 242 7.21 -5.04 -20.63
CA ALA A 242 8.00 -5.77 -19.63
C ALA A 242 9.32 -5.03 -19.27
N ASP A 243 9.73 -4.04 -20.09
CA ASP A 243 10.83 -3.10 -19.87
C ASP A 243 10.39 -1.79 -19.18
N ALA A 244 9.16 -1.70 -18.70
CA ALA A 244 8.64 -0.47 -18.08
C ALA A 244 9.36 -0.15 -16.77
N VAL A 245 10.08 0.98 -16.76
CA VAL A 245 10.71 1.51 -15.55
C VAL A 245 9.63 2.07 -14.63
N ARG A 246 9.51 1.53 -13.42
CA ARG A 246 8.64 2.00 -12.34
C ARG A 246 9.38 3.01 -11.47
N ILE A 247 8.73 4.11 -11.08
CA ILE A 247 9.29 5.08 -10.12
C ILE A 247 8.57 4.88 -8.79
N LEU A 248 9.31 4.51 -7.75
CA LEU A 248 8.81 4.07 -6.44
C LEU A 248 9.50 4.86 -5.33
N PRO A 249 8.89 5.03 -4.15
CA PRO A 249 9.61 5.49 -2.98
C PRO A 249 10.74 4.52 -2.63
N ALA A 250 11.89 5.07 -2.26
CA ALA A 250 13.01 4.30 -1.74
C ALA A 250 12.80 4.03 -0.23
N THR A 251 13.27 2.87 0.21
CA THR A 251 13.26 2.45 1.62
C THR A 251 14.69 2.39 2.16
N ALA A 252 14.86 2.28 3.47
CA ALA A 252 16.19 2.12 4.07
C ALA A 252 16.96 0.90 3.51
N GLY A 253 16.25 -0.17 3.12
CA GLY A 253 16.85 -1.34 2.48
C GLY A 253 17.47 -1.10 1.12
N ASP A 254 17.10 0.00 0.45
CA ASP A 254 17.63 0.37 -0.87
C ASP A 254 18.95 1.16 -0.80
N ALA A 255 19.41 1.53 0.40
CA ALA A 255 20.56 2.43 0.61
C ALA A 255 21.83 1.95 -0.09
N GLY A 256 22.16 0.68 0.03
CA GLY A 256 23.36 0.08 -0.57
C GLY A 256 23.33 0.12 -2.11
N GLU A 257 22.19 -0.20 -2.73
CA GLU A 257 22.03 -0.18 -4.18
C GLU A 257 22.01 1.25 -4.72
N ILE A 258 21.30 2.17 -4.07
CA ILE A 258 21.26 3.61 -4.43
C ILE A 258 22.64 4.23 -4.28
N HIS A 259 23.39 3.91 -3.22
CA HIS A 259 24.75 4.38 -3.03
C HIS A 259 25.69 3.89 -4.14
N THR A 260 25.62 2.60 -4.47
CA THR A 260 26.41 2.03 -5.59
C THR A 260 26.07 2.70 -6.92
N LEU A 261 24.78 2.90 -7.18
CA LEU A 261 24.31 3.62 -8.37
C LEU A 261 24.80 5.07 -8.38
N GLN A 262 24.82 5.75 -7.23
CA GLN A 262 25.31 7.11 -7.09
C GLN A 262 26.79 7.20 -7.46
N LEU A 263 27.62 6.32 -6.92
CA LEU A 263 29.06 6.27 -7.27
C LEU A 263 29.23 6.09 -8.78
N ALA A 264 28.52 5.15 -9.39
CA ALA A 264 28.60 4.89 -10.83
C ALA A 264 28.14 6.10 -11.68
N ALA A 265 27.07 6.78 -11.28
CA ALA A 265 26.52 7.92 -12.01
C ALA A 265 27.41 9.17 -11.90
N PHE A 266 27.94 9.45 -10.69
CA PHE A 266 28.80 10.63 -10.46
C PHE A 266 30.26 10.46 -10.91
N LEU A 267 30.69 9.26 -11.27
CA LEU A 267 32.03 9.03 -11.79
C LEU A 267 32.31 9.87 -13.05
N SER A 268 31.30 10.13 -13.88
CA SER A 268 31.42 11.03 -15.04
C SER A 268 31.67 12.47 -14.65
N GLU A 269 31.05 12.94 -13.56
CA GLU A 269 31.28 14.29 -13.00
C GLU A 269 32.67 14.38 -12.39
N GLY A 270 33.10 13.38 -11.61
CA GLY A 270 34.46 13.31 -11.07
C GLY A 270 35.53 13.41 -12.16
N ARG A 271 35.32 12.74 -13.28
CA ARG A 271 36.21 12.85 -14.46
C ARG A 271 36.16 14.23 -15.13
N LEU A 272 34.96 14.82 -15.26
CA LEU A 272 34.75 16.12 -15.91
C LEU A 272 35.48 17.24 -15.18
N TYR A 273 35.48 17.19 -13.83
CA TYR A 273 36.13 18.18 -12.96
C TYR A 273 37.56 17.79 -12.55
N ASP A 274 37.99 16.59 -12.86
CA ASP A 274 39.22 16.00 -12.29
C ASP A 274 39.26 16.15 -10.77
N ASP A 275 38.10 15.84 -10.14
CA ASP A 275 37.87 15.95 -8.68
C ASP A 275 36.98 14.82 -8.20
N TYR A 276 37.55 13.86 -7.50
CA TYR A 276 36.85 12.70 -6.92
C TYR A 276 36.48 12.91 -5.44
N SER A 277 36.75 14.11 -4.90
CA SER A 277 36.37 14.47 -3.51
C SER A 277 34.98 15.12 -3.42
N ILE A 278 34.26 15.24 -4.53
CA ILE A 278 32.89 15.77 -4.52
C ILE A 278 31.99 14.93 -3.62
N PRO A 279 31.06 15.57 -2.86
CA PRO A 279 30.25 14.90 -1.84
C PRO A 279 29.56 13.62 -2.27
N PRO A 280 28.98 13.49 -3.49
CA PRO A 280 28.37 12.24 -3.93
C PRO A 280 29.33 11.05 -4.10
N LEU A 281 30.62 11.29 -4.30
CA LEU A 281 31.63 10.23 -4.48
C LEU A 281 32.31 9.81 -3.17
N VAL A 282 32.23 10.62 -2.11
CA VAL A 282 32.84 10.34 -0.81
C VAL A 282 31.83 10.01 0.30
N GLU A 283 30.54 10.10 -0.02
CA GLU A 283 29.46 9.70 0.88
C GLU A 283 29.60 8.22 1.27
N THR A 284 29.35 7.86 2.53
CA THR A 284 29.33 6.49 2.99
C THR A 284 27.93 5.86 2.82
N VAL A 285 27.84 4.52 2.85
CA VAL A 285 26.54 3.82 2.81
C VAL A 285 25.66 4.21 4.00
N ASP A 286 26.23 4.40 5.19
CA ASP A 286 25.49 4.80 6.37
C ASP A 286 24.93 6.22 6.23
N ALA A 287 25.71 7.16 5.72
CA ALA A 287 25.25 8.52 5.41
C ALA A 287 24.14 8.52 4.33
N ALA A 288 24.25 7.65 3.34
CA ALA A 288 23.20 7.46 2.34
C ALA A 288 21.91 6.90 2.98
N ALA A 289 22.02 5.95 3.92
CA ALA A 289 20.88 5.40 4.65
C ALA A 289 20.19 6.46 5.53
N GLU A 290 20.95 7.28 6.25
CA GLU A 290 20.43 8.41 7.04
C GLU A 290 19.69 9.42 6.15
N ARG A 291 20.26 9.75 5.00
CA ARG A 291 19.64 10.66 4.03
C ARG A 291 18.31 10.14 3.48
N LEU A 292 18.17 8.83 3.27
CA LEU A 292 16.91 8.22 2.87
C LEU A 292 15.79 8.41 3.91
N GLN A 293 16.14 8.64 5.18
CA GLN A 293 15.18 8.90 6.26
C GLN A 293 14.81 10.39 6.40
N GLN A 294 15.60 11.31 5.84
CA GLN A 294 15.44 12.76 6.03
C GLN A 294 14.59 13.45 4.96
N GLY A 295 14.04 12.72 3.98
CA GLY A 295 13.24 13.30 2.92
C GLY A 295 12.60 12.24 2.02
N THR A 296 11.85 12.67 1.03
CA THR A 296 11.28 11.76 0.05
C THR A 296 12.32 11.41 -0.99
N VAL A 297 12.78 10.16 -1.01
CA VAL A 297 13.66 9.66 -2.06
C VAL A 297 12.87 8.72 -2.96
N LEU A 298 12.93 8.94 -4.27
CA LEU A 298 12.35 8.08 -5.28
C LEU A 298 13.42 7.22 -5.93
N LYS A 299 13.11 5.96 -6.20
CA LYS A 299 13.90 5.03 -7.01
C LYS A 299 13.17 4.69 -8.31
N ALA A 300 13.90 4.60 -9.39
CA ALA A 300 13.41 4.06 -10.66
C ALA A 300 13.89 2.61 -10.80
N VAL A 301 12.97 1.67 -10.96
CA VAL A 301 13.24 0.23 -10.99
C VAL A 301 12.89 -0.34 -12.36
N ALA A 302 13.84 -1.06 -12.97
CA ALA A 302 13.66 -1.85 -14.19
C ALA A 302 13.83 -3.33 -13.83
N GLY A 303 12.77 -4.12 -13.95
CA GLY A 303 12.76 -5.47 -13.39
C GLY A 303 13.00 -5.44 -11.87
N THR A 304 14.14 -5.97 -11.42
CA THR A 304 14.58 -5.97 -10.01
C THR A 304 15.67 -4.94 -9.71
N ARG A 305 16.23 -4.24 -10.73
CA ARG A 305 17.38 -3.35 -10.60
C ARG A 305 16.95 -1.90 -10.42
N ILE A 306 17.55 -1.18 -9.48
CA ILE A 306 17.44 0.27 -9.38
C ILE A 306 18.30 0.91 -10.47
N VAL A 307 17.67 1.65 -11.39
CA VAL A 307 18.31 2.31 -12.55
C VAL A 307 18.29 3.82 -12.47
N GLY A 308 17.72 4.38 -11.40
CA GLY A 308 17.75 5.82 -11.15
C GLY A 308 17.23 6.16 -9.76
N SER A 309 17.53 7.35 -9.27
CA SER A 309 17.02 7.87 -8.01
C SER A 309 16.98 9.41 -8.05
N VAL A 310 16.11 10.00 -7.23
CA VAL A 310 16.05 11.45 -7.00
C VAL A 310 15.55 11.70 -5.58
N GLN A 311 16.09 12.72 -4.92
CA GLN A 311 15.65 13.15 -3.59
C GLN A 311 14.87 14.46 -3.69
N LEU A 312 13.78 14.54 -2.92
CA LEU A 312 12.99 15.75 -2.69
C LEU A 312 13.03 16.09 -1.20
N THR A 313 13.47 17.30 -0.87
CA THR A 313 13.44 17.86 0.47
C THR A 313 12.66 19.16 0.44
N VAL A 314 11.77 19.39 1.41
CA VAL A 314 10.91 20.59 1.45
C VAL A 314 11.28 21.42 2.67
N ASP A 315 11.46 22.72 2.45
CA ASP A 315 11.63 23.73 3.48
C ASP A 315 10.69 24.91 3.20
N GLY A 316 9.64 25.04 4.00
CA GLY A 316 8.57 26.01 3.80
C GLY A 316 7.94 25.90 2.40
N SER A 317 8.05 26.96 1.62
CA SER A 317 7.49 27.04 0.26
C SER A 317 8.46 26.64 -0.85
N VAL A 318 9.65 26.14 -0.49
CA VAL A 318 10.70 25.73 -1.44
C VAL A 318 10.91 24.22 -1.37
N ALA A 319 10.91 23.57 -2.53
CA ALA A 319 11.28 22.17 -2.66
C ALA A 319 12.65 22.04 -3.33
N TYR A 320 13.58 21.42 -2.65
CA TYR A 320 14.92 21.12 -3.16
C TYR A 320 14.94 19.74 -3.78
N ILE A 321 15.30 19.68 -5.09
CA ILE A 321 15.43 18.43 -5.83
C ILE A 321 16.92 18.16 -6.01
N GLY A 322 17.40 17.11 -5.37
CA GLY A 322 18.81 16.77 -5.36
C GLY A 322 19.10 15.31 -5.63
N ARG A 323 20.37 14.95 -5.68
CA ARG A 323 20.84 13.56 -5.85
C ARG A 323 20.12 12.83 -7.00
N MET A 324 19.82 13.54 -8.09
CA MET A 324 19.20 12.93 -9.27
C MET A 324 20.25 12.15 -10.04
N ILE A 325 20.10 10.83 -10.06
CA ILE A 325 21.04 9.89 -10.67
C ILE A 325 20.31 8.97 -11.63
N VAL A 326 20.99 8.58 -12.70
CA VAL A 326 20.53 7.59 -13.68
C VAL A 326 21.72 6.69 -14.03
N ALA A 327 21.48 5.37 -14.00
CA ALA A 327 22.47 4.38 -14.34
C ALA A 327 23.10 4.69 -15.71
N PRO A 328 24.45 4.56 -15.88
CA PRO A 328 25.13 4.91 -17.12
C PRO A 328 24.52 4.27 -18.38
N ASP A 329 24.11 3.00 -18.28
CA ASP A 329 23.47 2.22 -19.33
C ASP A 329 21.99 2.59 -19.59
N TRP A 330 21.39 3.40 -18.71
CA TRP A 330 20.01 3.91 -18.82
C TRP A 330 19.93 5.40 -19.18
N GLN A 331 21.06 6.07 -19.29
CA GLN A 331 21.11 7.48 -19.70
C GLN A 331 20.66 7.65 -21.15
N GLY A 332 20.16 8.86 -21.49
CA GLY A 332 19.67 9.15 -22.83
C GLY A 332 18.25 8.68 -23.14
N ARG A 333 17.62 7.88 -22.28
CA ARG A 333 16.26 7.33 -22.46
C ARG A 333 15.15 8.19 -21.81
N GLY A 334 15.46 9.41 -21.39
CA GLY A 334 14.48 10.34 -20.79
C GLY A 334 14.15 10.08 -19.32
N LEU A 335 14.78 9.09 -18.66
CA LEU A 335 14.49 8.70 -17.28
C LEU A 335 14.72 9.82 -16.28
N GLY A 336 15.81 10.61 -16.40
CA GLY A 336 16.06 11.76 -15.54
C GLY A 336 14.93 12.80 -15.57
N ASN A 337 14.36 13.06 -16.76
CA ASN A 337 13.23 13.98 -16.88
C ASN A 337 11.93 13.41 -16.26
N ARG A 338 11.74 12.08 -16.32
CA ARG A 338 10.63 11.40 -15.62
C ARG A 338 10.77 11.52 -14.10
N LEU A 339 11.96 11.24 -13.56
CA LEU A 339 12.26 11.39 -12.13
C LEU A 339 12.03 12.82 -11.65
N LEU A 340 12.53 13.82 -12.40
CA LEU A 340 12.35 15.24 -12.09
C LEU A 340 10.87 15.63 -12.02
N LYS A 341 10.10 15.25 -13.05
CA LYS A 341 8.65 15.55 -13.10
C LYS A 341 7.88 14.85 -12.00
N THR A 342 8.27 13.62 -11.63
CA THR A 342 7.63 12.89 -10.55
C THR A 342 7.92 13.55 -9.20
N ALA A 343 9.17 13.96 -8.94
CA ALA A 343 9.52 14.72 -7.74
C ALA A 343 8.75 16.05 -7.64
N GLU A 344 8.65 16.80 -8.76
CA GLU A 344 7.85 18.04 -8.81
C GLU A 344 6.37 17.81 -8.49
N LYS A 345 5.79 16.69 -8.97
CA LYS A 345 4.38 16.35 -8.70
C LYS A 345 4.14 15.95 -7.25
N LEU A 346 5.11 15.29 -6.61
CA LEU A 346 5.02 14.86 -5.22
C LEU A 346 5.28 15.99 -4.21
N ALA A 347 5.78 17.13 -4.66
CA ALA A 347 5.97 18.28 -3.78
C ALA A 347 4.63 18.78 -3.22
N PRO A 348 4.52 18.99 -1.90
CA PRO A 348 3.32 19.47 -1.22
C PRO A 348 2.72 20.74 -1.85
N ALA A 349 1.43 20.99 -1.60
CA ALA A 349 0.70 22.10 -2.24
C ALA A 349 1.26 23.49 -1.90
N GLU A 350 1.83 23.66 -0.70
CA GLU A 350 2.47 24.90 -0.20
C GLU A 350 3.76 25.25 -0.94
N VAL A 351 4.37 24.30 -1.66
CA VAL A 351 5.56 24.56 -2.45
C VAL A 351 5.23 25.45 -3.65
N THR A 352 5.90 26.58 -3.71
CA THR A 352 5.76 27.56 -4.81
C THR A 352 6.97 27.61 -5.73
N THR A 353 8.10 27.07 -5.26
CA THR A 353 9.37 27.10 -5.97
C THR A 353 10.09 25.77 -5.86
N TYR A 354 10.62 25.30 -6.98
CA TYR A 354 11.52 24.15 -7.04
C TYR A 354 12.94 24.67 -7.23
N GLU A 355 13.89 24.17 -6.46
CA GLU A 355 15.31 24.47 -6.60
C GLU A 355 16.11 23.19 -6.80
N LEU A 356 17.18 23.30 -7.57
CA LEU A 356 18.17 22.24 -7.75
C LEU A 356 19.53 22.86 -8.07
N ASN A 357 20.59 22.04 -7.97
CA ASN A 357 21.91 22.46 -8.41
C ASN A 357 22.54 21.40 -9.32
N THR A 358 23.52 21.83 -10.11
CA THR A 358 24.37 20.97 -10.92
C THR A 358 25.73 21.63 -11.13
N GLY A 359 26.73 20.86 -11.50
CA GLY A 359 28.04 21.38 -11.79
C GLY A 359 28.07 22.32 -13.02
N GLY A 360 28.83 23.38 -12.95
CA GLY A 360 28.88 24.43 -13.99
C GLY A 360 29.39 23.96 -15.35
N LEU A 361 30.26 22.92 -15.38
CA LEU A 361 30.74 22.30 -16.61
C LEU A 361 29.79 21.21 -17.16
N SER A 362 28.76 20.82 -16.42
CA SER A 362 27.81 19.80 -16.83
C SER A 362 26.77 20.34 -17.82
N GLU A 363 27.22 20.71 -19.03
CA GLU A 363 26.38 21.32 -20.07
C GLU A 363 25.12 20.51 -20.38
N ARG A 364 25.23 19.16 -20.39
CA ARG A 364 24.13 18.26 -20.62
C ARG A 364 23.05 18.41 -19.55
N ASN A 365 23.43 18.45 -18.27
CA ASN A 365 22.51 18.61 -17.16
C ASN A 365 21.85 19.99 -17.19
N LEU A 366 22.63 21.04 -17.42
CA LEU A 366 22.14 22.41 -17.59
C LEU A 366 21.10 22.51 -18.71
N ALA A 367 21.33 21.85 -19.85
CA ALA A 367 20.40 21.83 -20.98
C ALA A 367 19.07 21.11 -20.59
N VAL A 368 19.13 19.97 -19.85
CA VAL A 368 17.96 19.22 -19.38
C VAL A 368 17.12 20.10 -18.44
N TYR A 369 17.72 20.76 -17.46
CA TYR A 369 17.00 21.59 -16.50
C TYR A 369 16.42 22.86 -17.14
N LYS A 370 17.15 23.52 -18.02
CA LYS A 370 16.63 24.66 -18.80
C LYS A 370 15.42 24.26 -19.64
N LYS A 371 15.46 23.09 -20.32
CA LYS A 371 14.33 22.55 -21.08
C LYS A 371 13.13 22.19 -20.18
N ALA A 372 13.36 21.81 -18.92
CA ALA A 372 12.33 21.56 -17.92
C ALA A 372 11.75 22.85 -17.30
N GLY A 373 12.24 24.03 -17.69
CA GLY A 373 11.75 25.35 -17.28
C GLY A 373 12.48 25.96 -16.09
N TYR A 374 13.61 25.39 -15.66
CA TYR A 374 14.46 25.98 -14.64
C TYR A 374 15.31 27.11 -15.22
N ARG A 375 15.55 28.12 -14.37
CA ARG A 375 16.40 29.28 -14.71
C ARG A 375 17.51 29.38 -13.70
N GLU A 376 18.68 29.80 -14.15
CA GLU A 376 19.85 30.03 -13.29
C GLU A 376 19.52 31.12 -12.25
N LEU A 377 19.80 30.81 -10.98
CA LEU A 377 19.59 31.71 -9.84
C LEU A 377 20.91 32.32 -9.38
N ARG A 378 21.93 31.47 -9.16
CA ARG A 378 23.27 31.87 -8.72
C ARG A 378 24.30 30.80 -9.04
N ARG A 379 25.57 31.18 -8.95
CA ARG A 379 26.71 30.25 -8.95
C ARG A 379 27.45 30.32 -7.63
N GLU A 380 27.97 29.19 -7.19
CA GLU A 380 28.67 29.06 -5.92
C GLU A 380 29.82 28.06 -6.07
N ALA A 381 31.05 28.45 -5.64
CA ALA A 381 32.19 27.54 -5.63
C ALA A 381 31.98 26.47 -4.55
N GLN A 382 31.95 25.19 -4.93
CA GLN A 382 31.88 24.06 -4.03
C GLN A 382 33.27 23.57 -3.63
N THR A 383 34.16 23.47 -4.58
CA THR A 383 35.58 23.15 -4.40
C THR A 383 36.40 24.10 -5.27
N PRO A 384 37.75 24.14 -5.15
CA PRO A 384 38.58 24.93 -6.05
C PRO A 384 38.42 24.60 -7.54
N LYS A 385 37.87 23.42 -7.87
CA LYS A 385 37.68 22.95 -9.23
C LYS A 385 36.21 22.89 -9.66
N VAL A 386 35.26 22.98 -8.74
CA VAL A 386 33.82 22.73 -9.00
C VAL A 386 32.99 23.94 -8.61
N ASP A 387 32.40 24.59 -9.59
CA ASP A 387 31.33 25.58 -9.36
C ASP A 387 29.96 24.90 -9.52
N LEU A 388 29.08 25.14 -8.56
CA LEU A 388 27.67 24.74 -8.63
C LEU A 388 26.86 25.87 -9.25
N VAL A 389 26.02 25.51 -10.18
CA VAL A 389 24.94 26.37 -10.71
C VAL A 389 23.64 25.99 -10.02
N HIS A 390 23.11 26.92 -9.25
CA HIS A 390 21.79 26.80 -8.65
C HIS A 390 20.72 27.27 -9.63
N LEU A 391 19.70 26.47 -9.84
CA LEU A 391 18.59 26.76 -10.74
C LEU A 391 17.26 26.68 -9.98
N ALA A 392 16.34 27.56 -10.35
CA ALA A 392 15.00 27.62 -9.77
C ALA A 392 13.91 27.61 -10.84
N LYS A 393 12.75 27.06 -10.46
CA LYS A 393 11.53 27.03 -11.27
C LYS A 393 10.34 27.33 -10.39
N ARG A 394 9.55 28.34 -10.74
CA ARG A 394 8.26 28.60 -10.05
C ARG A 394 7.25 27.52 -10.42
N ARG A 395 6.53 27.00 -9.42
CA ARG A 395 5.37 26.15 -9.63
C ARG A 395 4.31 26.98 -10.37
N ARG A 396 3.85 26.50 -11.50
CA ARG A 396 2.71 27.15 -12.19
C ARG A 396 1.48 26.96 -11.29
N ARG A 397 0.91 28.06 -10.81
CA ARG A 397 -0.45 28.02 -10.26
C ARG A 397 -1.37 27.62 -11.42
N LYS A 398 -1.99 26.47 -11.30
CA LYS A 398 -3.08 26.08 -12.18
C LYS A 398 -4.34 26.85 -11.84
#